data_9937ae679f4a46493d1ff8b1a3a3018f
#
_entry.id   9937ae679f4a46493d1ff8b1a3a3018f
#
_cell.length_a   1.000
_cell.length_b   1.000
_cell.length_c   1.000
_cell.angle_alpha   90.00
_cell.angle_beta   90.00
_cell.angle_gamma   90.00
#
_symmetry.space_group_name_H-M   'P 1'
#
loop_
_entity.id
_entity.type
_entity.pdbx_description
1 polymer ?
#
loop_
_entity_poly.entity_id
_entity_poly.type
_entity_poly.pdbx_seq_one_letter_code
_entity_poly.pdbx_strand_id
1 'polypeptide(L)'
;MIYVELLWSFFQIGLFSIGGGYAAMPLIQHQVVDLHPWLTMTQFADIMTIAEMTPGPIAINSATFVGIQVAGLPGALVATLGCILPSCIIVMALAYLYYRYKGLSMVQGILSGLRPAVVAMITSAGISLLILSLYGAQELPADLSGVDWISMGIFTVAILILRRWKVNPIWIMAGAGAAGVLLYLSLIHISEPTRLQLI
;
A
#
# COMPACT_ATOMS: atom_id res chain seq x y z
N MET A 1 28.11 8.69 -13.93
CA MET A 1 26.82 9.18 -14.48
C MET A 1 25.64 8.38 -13.91
N ILE A 2 25.77 7.06 -13.78
CA ILE A 2 24.66 6.19 -13.32
C ILE A 2 23.96 6.63 -12.00
N TYR A 3 24.73 7.06 -11.00
CA TYR A 3 24.17 7.52 -9.72
C TYR A 3 23.33 8.79 -9.84
N VAL A 4 23.69 9.71 -10.75
CA VAL A 4 22.93 10.95 -10.97
C VAL A 4 21.63 10.63 -11.71
N GLU A 5 21.68 9.72 -12.66
CA GLU A 5 20.51 9.24 -13.39
C GLU A 5 19.56 8.50 -12.46
N LEU A 6 20.07 7.60 -11.60
CA LEU A 6 19.28 6.92 -10.56
C LEU A 6 18.62 7.93 -9.61
N LEU A 7 19.40 8.89 -9.09
CA LEU A 7 18.87 9.93 -8.19
C LEU A 7 17.75 10.71 -8.86
N TRP A 8 17.95 11.15 -10.11
CA TRP A 8 16.99 11.97 -10.83
C TRP A 8 15.72 11.21 -11.21
N SER A 9 15.85 9.96 -11.68
CA SER A 9 14.71 9.10 -12.01
C SER A 9 13.85 8.82 -10.77
N PHE A 10 14.48 8.45 -9.66
CA PHE A 10 13.75 8.21 -8.42
C PHE A 10 13.26 9.49 -7.73
N PHE A 11 13.90 10.63 -7.96
CA PHE A 11 13.36 11.93 -7.55
C PHE A 11 12.05 12.23 -8.29
N GLN A 12 11.96 11.99 -9.58
CA GLN A 12 10.73 12.15 -10.35
C GLN A 12 9.65 11.18 -9.88
N ILE A 13 10.00 9.91 -9.66
CA ILE A 13 9.06 8.91 -9.13
C ILE A 13 8.53 9.37 -7.76
N GLY A 14 9.39 9.80 -6.84
CA GLY A 14 8.99 10.28 -5.53
C GLY A 14 8.14 11.55 -5.56
N LEU A 15 8.35 12.42 -6.56
CA LEU A 15 7.57 13.65 -6.73
C LEU A 15 6.16 13.37 -7.28
N PHE A 16 6.04 12.46 -8.25
CA PHE A 16 4.80 12.20 -8.97
C PHE A 16 4.03 10.97 -8.47
N SER A 17 4.61 10.18 -7.55
CA SER A 17 3.95 9.03 -6.92
C SER A 17 2.90 9.47 -5.90
N ILE A 18 1.89 10.24 -6.36
CA ILE A 18 0.79 10.70 -5.53
C ILE A 18 -0.35 9.68 -5.63
N GLY A 19 -0.78 9.10 -4.51
CA GLY A 19 -1.93 8.19 -4.48
C GLY A 19 -1.67 6.77 -4.00
N GLY A 20 -0.42 6.43 -3.63
CA GLY A 20 -0.09 5.15 -3.00
C GLY A 20 0.69 4.17 -3.88
N GLY A 21 0.96 2.98 -3.34
CA GLY A 21 1.92 2.03 -3.89
C GLY A 21 1.71 1.65 -5.35
N TYR A 22 0.51 1.24 -5.72
CA TYR A 22 0.20 0.82 -7.10
C TYR A 22 0.24 1.96 -8.12
N ALA A 23 -0.07 3.19 -7.73
CA ALA A 23 0.02 4.35 -8.62
C ALA A 23 1.46 4.68 -9.04
N ALA A 24 2.45 4.26 -8.25
CA ALA A 24 3.86 4.43 -8.59
C ALA A 24 4.36 3.42 -9.63
N MET A 25 3.72 2.25 -9.78
CA MET A 25 4.19 1.18 -10.66
C MET A 25 4.41 1.62 -12.11
N PRO A 26 3.44 2.26 -12.78
CA PRO A 26 3.64 2.72 -14.16
C PRO A 26 4.79 3.73 -14.29
N LEU A 27 4.96 4.60 -13.27
CA LEU A 27 6.04 5.57 -13.26
C LEU A 27 7.41 4.90 -13.10
N ILE A 28 7.50 3.90 -12.22
CA ILE A 28 8.73 3.13 -12.01
C ILE A 28 9.06 2.36 -13.29
N GLN A 29 8.09 1.62 -13.87
CA GLN A 29 8.27 0.90 -15.12
C GLN A 29 8.80 1.82 -16.21
N HIS A 30 8.14 2.95 -16.45
CA HIS A 30 8.55 3.91 -17.47
C HIS A 30 9.98 4.38 -17.26
N GLN A 31 10.41 4.63 -16.02
CA GLN A 31 11.77 5.11 -15.74
C GLN A 31 12.83 4.02 -15.89
N VAL A 32 12.56 2.77 -15.44
CA VAL A 32 13.60 1.74 -15.32
C VAL A 32 13.60 0.70 -16.44
N VAL A 33 12.53 0.65 -17.25
CA VAL A 33 12.41 -0.27 -18.40
C VAL A 33 12.39 0.50 -19.71
N ASP A 34 11.52 1.53 -19.81
CA ASP A 34 11.26 2.20 -21.09
C ASP A 34 12.29 3.31 -21.37
N LEU A 35 12.56 4.19 -20.42
CA LEU A 35 13.44 5.34 -20.57
C LEU A 35 14.90 4.98 -20.37
N HIS A 36 15.17 4.27 -19.30
CA HIS A 36 16.49 3.75 -18.99
C HIS A 36 16.41 2.22 -18.96
N PRO A 37 16.89 1.50 -19.97
CA PRO A 37 16.79 0.04 -20.01
C PRO A 37 17.72 -0.62 -18.99
N TRP A 38 17.55 -0.26 -17.72
CA TRP A 38 18.30 -0.85 -16.61
C TRP A 38 17.81 -2.24 -16.25
N LEU A 39 16.50 -2.48 -16.48
CA LEU A 39 15.86 -3.75 -16.21
C LEU A 39 15.07 -4.24 -17.43
N THR A 40 15.02 -5.55 -17.59
CA THR A 40 14.04 -6.18 -18.46
C THR A 40 12.65 -6.17 -17.79
N MET A 41 11.58 -6.34 -18.58
CA MET A 41 10.22 -6.41 -18.03
C MET A 41 10.04 -7.55 -17.04
N THR A 42 10.73 -8.69 -17.25
CA THR A 42 10.72 -9.82 -16.32
C THR A 42 11.35 -9.45 -14.98
N GLN A 43 12.55 -8.85 -15.03
CA GLN A 43 13.23 -8.39 -13.81
C GLN A 43 12.42 -7.33 -13.06
N PHE A 44 11.75 -6.43 -13.79
CA PHE A 44 10.85 -5.46 -13.19
C PHE A 44 9.68 -6.15 -12.44
N ALA A 45 9.04 -7.14 -13.06
CA ALA A 45 7.97 -7.91 -12.43
C ALA A 45 8.44 -8.63 -11.15
N ASP A 46 9.63 -9.23 -11.19
CA ASP A 46 10.23 -9.90 -10.02
C ASP A 46 10.48 -8.90 -8.88
N ILE A 47 11.07 -7.75 -9.20
CA ILE A 47 11.34 -6.68 -8.21
C ILE A 47 10.03 -6.14 -7.62
N MET A 48 9.00 -5.95 -8.44
CA MET A 48 7.71 -5.49 -7.94
C MET A 48 7.06 -6.51 -7.00
N THR A 49 7.14 -7.80 -7.32
CA THR A 49 6.65 -8.87 -6.45
C THR A 49 7.37 -8.86 -5.10
N ILE A 50 8.71 -8.72 -5.11
CA ILE A 50 9.51 -8.63 -3.88
C ILE A 50 9.15 -7.36 -3.09
N ALA A 51 8.98 -6.23 -3.79
CA ALA A 51 8.62 -4.96 -3.16
C ALA A 51 7.24 -5.00 -2.48
N GLU A 52 6.29 -5.74 -3.03
CA GLU A 52 4.96 -5.98 -2.43
C GLU A 52 5.03 -6.89 -1.20
N MET A 53 5.88 -7.90 -1.22
CA MET A 53 6.09 -8.79 -0.08
C MET A 53 6.89 -8.14 1.05
N THR A 54 7.60 -7.06 0.77
CA THR A 54 8.43 -6.36 1.75
C THR A 54 7.58 -5.32 2.49
N PRO A 55 7.51 -5.33 3.83
CA PRO A 55 6.74 -4.35 4.58
C PRO A 55 7.32 -2.94 4.39
N GLY A 56 6.51 -2.03 3.83
CA GLY A 56 6.91 -0.65 3.56
C GLY A 56 6.24 -0.09 2.30
N PRO A 57 6.46 1.20 1.99
CA PRO A 57 5.96 1.82 0.76
C PRO A 57 6.60 1.18 -0.48
N ILE A 58 5.78 0.69 -1.41
CA ILE A 58 6.24 0.01 -2.62
C ILE A 58 7.28 0.85 -3.39
N ALA A 59 7.06 2.16 -3.52
CA ALA A 59 7.98 3.05 -4.21
C ALA A 59 9.38 3.08 -3.57
N ILE A 60 9.48 3.06 -2.24
CA ILE A 60 10.76 3.04 -1.51
C ILE A 60 11.42 1.67 -1.62
N ASN A 61 10.65 0.60 -1.46
CA ASN A 61 11.15 -0.77 -1.61
C ASN A 61 11.69 -0.98 -3.04
N SER A 62 10.94 -0.57 -4.06
CA SER A 62 11.36 -0.64 -5.46
C SER A 62 12.61 0.20 -5.74
N ALA A 63 12.69 1.42 -5.17
CA ALA A 63 13.88 2.26 -5.29
C ALA A 63 15.14 1.55 -4.76
N THR A 64 15.00 0.91 -3.59
CA THR A 64 16.09 0.16 -2.97
C THR A 64 16.50 -1.03 -3.84
N PHE A 65 15.55 -1.85 -4.28
CA PHE A 65 15.85 -3.05 -5.07
C PHE A 65 16.39 -2.73 -6.46
N VAL A 66 15.79 -1.77 -7.17
CA VAL A 66 16.30 -1.28 -8.47
C VAL A 66 17.71 -0.71 -8.28
N GLY A 67 17.93 0.09 -7.24
CA GLY A 67 19.24 0.65 -6.95
C GLY A 67 20.31 -0.41 -6.70
N ILE A 68 19.95 -1.49 -5.98
CA ILE A 68 20.87 -2.65 -5.78
C ILE A 68 21.18 -3.31 -7.10
N GLN A 69 20.21 -3.55 -7.93
CA GLN A 69 20.35 -4.25 -9.20
C GLN A 69 21.23 -3.47 -10.20
N VAL A 70 21.09 -2.14 -10.21
CA VAL A 70 21.76 -1.27 -11.18
C VAL A 70 23.18 -0.90 -10.75
N ALA A 71 23.40 -0.59 -9.47
CA ALA A 71 24.69 -0.06 -8.98
C ALA A 71 25.05 -0.53 -7.56
N GLY A 72 24.53 -1.68 -7.12
CA GLY A 72 24.83 -2.26 -5.82
C GLY A 72 24.35 -1.42 -4.63
N LEU A 73 24.96 -1.61 -3.46
CA LEU A 73 24.59 -0.89 -2.24
C LEU A 73 24.61 0.65 -2.37
N PRO A 74 25.63 1.27 -3.00
CA PRO A 74 25.60 2.72 -3.23
C PRO A 74 24.42 3.14 -4.11
N GLY A 75 24.06 2.34 -5.12
CA GLY A 75 22.89 2.59 -5.96
C GLY A 75 21.59 2.56 -5.16
N ALA A 76 21.44 1.62 -4.25
CA ALA A 76 20.29 1.54 -3.36
C ALA A 76 20.13 2.81 -2.52
N LEU A 77 21.21 3.28 -1.90
CA LEU A 77 21.19 4.50 -1.10
C LEU A 77 20.78 5.72 -1.94
N VAL A 78 21.38 5.87 -3.12
CA VAL A 78 21.12 7.00 -4.02
C VAL A 78 19.68 6.99 -4.53
N ALA A 79 19.19 5.84 -4.98
CA ALA A 79 17.82 5.70 -5.48
C ALA A 79 16.79 5.96 -4.38
N THR A 80 17.01 5.39 -3.18
CA THR A 80 16.12 5.59 -2.03
C THR A 80 16.11 7.05 -1.58
N LEU A 81 17.27 7.70 -1.48
CA LEU A 81 17.36 9.13 -1.18
C LEU A 81 16.63 9.96 -2.25
N GLY A 82 16.83 9.65 -3.53
CA GLY A 82 16.12 10.30 -4.62
C GLY A 82 14.60 10.24 -4.44
N CYS A 83 14.07 9.07 -4.11
CA CYS A 83 12.64 8.85 -3.90
C CYS A 83 12.07 9.64 -2.70
N ILE A 84 12.84 9.78 -1.62
CA ILE A 84 12.38 10.44 -0.37
C ILE A 84 12.54 11.97 -0.43
N LEU A 85 13.59 12.46 -1.10
CA LEU A 85 13.96 13.89 -1.11
C LEU A 85 12.80 14.83 -1.48
N PRO A 86 12.02 14.63 -2.55
CA PRO A 86 10.95 15.56 -2.91
C PRO A 86 9.88 15.64 -1.83
N SER A 87 9.51 14.52 -1.23
CA SER A 87 8.54 14.49 -0.13
C SER A 87 9.06 15.24 1.09
N CYS A 88 10.32 15.06 1.46
CA CYS A 88 10.94 15.81 2.56
C CYS A 88 10.97 17.31 2.29
N ILE A 89 11.34 17.74 1.09
CA ILE A 89 11.39 19.16 0.71
C ILE A 89 9.98 19.77 0.80
N ILE A 90 8.98 19.12 0.23
CA ILE A 90 7.60 19.59 0.23
C ILE A 90 7.07 19.70 1.67
N VAL A 91 7.24 18.66 2.48
CA VAL A 91 6.76 18.63 3.87
C VAL A 91 7.45 19.71 4.71
N MET A 92 8.78 19.87 4.58
CA MET A 92 9.51 20.90 5.31
C MET A 92 9.06 22.32 4.88
N ALA A 93 8.87 22.55 3.58
CA ALA A 93 8.37 23.83 3.08
C ALA A 93 6.95 24.12 3.60
N LEU A 94 6.06 23.13 3.55
CA LEU A 94 4.70 23.27 4.07
C LEU A 94 4.70 23.49 5.58
N ALA A 95 5.53 22.78 6.33
CA ALA A 95 5.68 22.96 7.77
C ALA A 95 6.15 24.37 8.11
N TYR A 96 7.18 24.85 7.40
CA TYR A 96 7.67 26.22 7.56
C TYR A 96 6.56 27.26 7.30
N LEU A 97 5.85 27.14 6.18
CA LEU A 97 4.72 28.00 5.85
C LEU A 97 3.62 27.94 6.91
N TYR A 98 3.28 26.73 7.37
CA TYR A 98 2.29 26.54 8.43
C TYR A 98 2.69 27.25 9.71
N TYR A 99 3.90 27.04 10.22
CA TYR A 99 4.37 27.70 11.45
C TYR A 99 4.47 29.22 11.31
N ARG A 100 4.82 29.69 10.12
CA ARG A 100 4.93 31.13 9.83
C ARG A 100 3.57 31.81 9.75
N TYR A 101 2.57 31.13 9.21
CA TYR A 101 1.27 31.73 8.85
C TYR A 101 0.07 31.06 9.58
N LYS A 102 0.31 30.25 10.61
CA LYS A 102 -0.75 29.52 11.34
C LYS A 102 -1.84 30.40 11.96
N GLY A 103 -1.58 31.68 12.16
CA GLY A 103 -2.55 32.66 12.68
C GLY A 103 -3.52 33.21 11.63
N LEU A 104 -3.27 32.98 10.34
CA LEU A 104 -4.14 33.49 9.28
C LEU A 104 -5.38 32.61 9.13
N SER A 105 -6.54 33.25 9.07
CA SER A 105 -7.84 32.58 8.86
C SER A 105 -7.87 31.74 7.57
N MET A 106 -7.17 32.17 6.53
CA MET A 106 -7.04 31.47 5.27
C MET A 106 -6.36 30.10 5.43
N VAL A 107 -5.26 30.01 6.20
CA VAL A 107 -4.56 28.73 6.46
C VAL A 107 -5.45 27.77 7.26
N GLN A 108 -6.15 28.29 8.26
CA GLN A 108 -7.10 27.49 9.04
C GLN A 108 -8.28 27.04 8.16
N GLY A 109 -8.75 27.88 7.25
CA GLY A 109 -9.80 27.52 6.29
C GLY A 109 -9.38 26.38 5.36
N ILE A 110 -8.18 26.44 4.77
CA ILE A 110 -7.63 25.38 3.92
C ILE A 110 -7.51 24.06 4.70
N LEU A 111 -6.93 24.08 5.90
CA LEU A 111 -6.78 22.88 6.72
C LEU A 111 -8.12 22.29 7.14
N SER A 112 -9.10 23.13 7.44
CA SER A 112 -10.46 22.67 7.78
C SER A 112 -11.15 22.05 6.57
N GLY A 113 -10.93 22.56 5.36
CA GLY A 113 -11.43 22.00 4.11
C GLY A 113 -10.76 20.68 3.71
N LEU A 114 -9.49 20.45 4.08
CA LEU A 114 -8.78 19.21 3.80
C LEU A 114 -9.22 18.04 4.70
N ARG A 115 -9.69 18.31 5.91
CA ARG A 115 -10.12 17.25 6.85
C ARG A 115 -11.19 16.31 6.28
N PRO A 116 -12.30 16.80 5.71
CA PRO A 116 -13.31 15.91 5.13
C PRO A 116 -12.79 15.15 3.92
N ALA A 117 -11.88 15.73 3.13
CA ALA A 117 -11.25 15.04 2.00
C ALA A 117 -10.40 13.85 2.47
N VAL A 118 -9.60 14.02 3.53
CA VAL A 118 -8.81 12.92 4.13
C VAL A 118 -9.73 11.83 4.67
N VAL A 119 -10.81 12.20 5.36
CA VAL A 119 -11.79 11.22 5.87
C VAL A 119 -12.44 10.46 4.71
N ALA A 120 -12.81 11.15 3.63
CA ALA A 120 -13.40 10.52 2.45
C ALA A 120 -12.42 9.52 1.79
N MET A 121 -11.15 9.88 1.67
CA MET A 121 -10.10 8.99 1.11
C MET A 121 -9.90 7.74 1.97
N ILE A 122 -9.83 7.89 3.30
CA ILE A 122 -9.69 6.77 4.24
C ILE A 122 -10.93 5.86 4.16
N THR A 123 -12.11 6.45 4.11
CA THR A 123 -13.37 5.70 4.00
C THR A 123 -13.45 4.94 2.68
N SER A 124 -13.10 5.58 1.57
CA SER A 124 -13.05 4.94 0.24
C SER A 124 -12.11 3.75 0.22
N ALA A 125 -10.88 3.92 0.75
CA ALA A 125 -9.93 2.82 0.87
C ALA A 125 -10.45 1.69 1.76
N GLY A 126 -11.06 2.03 2.89
CA GLY A 126 -11.69 1.04 3.80
C GLY A 126 -12.81 0.25 3.13
N ILE A 127 -13.67 0.91 2.35
CA ILE A 127 -14.73 0.24 1.58
C ILE A 127 -14.13 -0.68 0.51
N SER A 128 -13.11 -0.24 -0.22
CA SER A 128 -12.46 -1.06 -1.23
C SER A 128 -11.84 -2.33 -0.64
N LEU A 129 -11.16 -2.22 0.51
CA LEU A 129 -10.62 -3.38 1.23
C LEU A 129 -11.72 -4.30 1.76
N LEU A 130 -12.83 -3.73 2.20
CA LEU A 130 -13.98 -4.52 2.65
C LEU A 130 -14.60 -5.32 1.50
N ILE A 131 -14.80 -4.69 0.33
CA ILE A 131 -15.30 -5.36 -0.87
C ILE A 131 -14.34 -6.48 -1.27
N LEU A 132 -13.04 -6.22 -1.31
CA LEU A 132 -12.04 -7.22 -1.63
C LEU A 132 -12.07 -8.40 -0.65
N SER A 133 -12.22 -8.14 0.65
CA SER A 133 -12.28 -9.18 1.68
C SER A 133 -13.56 -10.02 1.61
N LEU A 134 -14.69 -9.42 1.23
CA LEU A 134 -15.99 -10.11 1.21
C LEU A 134 -16.27 -10.86 -0.09
N TYR A 135 -15.76 -10.35 -1.21
CA TYR A 135 -16.07 -10.88 -2.54
C TYR A 135 -14.86 -11.44 -3.28
N GLY A 136 -13.64 -11.23 -2.77
CA GLY A 136 -12.42 -11.60 -3.47
C GLY A 136 -12.16 -10.83 -4.78
N ALA A 137 -12.94 -9.76 -5.04
CA ALA A 137 -12.88 -8.94 -6.24
C ALA A 137 -12.71 -7.46 -5.88
N GLN A 138 -12.12 -6.69 -6.80
CA GLN A 138 -11.92 -5.24 -6.59
C GLN A 138 -13.17 -4.41 -6.89
N GLU A 139 -14.16 -4.99 -7.56
CA GLU A 139 -15.41 -4.35 -7.90
C GLU A 139 -16.59 -5.08 -7.25
N LEU A 140 -17.67 -4.34 -6.96
CA LEU A 140 -18.90 -4.91 -6.46
C LEU A 140 -19.49 -5.85 -7.53
N PRO A 141 -19.60 -7.15 -7.29
CA PRO A 141 -20.28 -8.04 -8.21
C PRO A 141 -21.78 -7.70 -8.27
N ALA A 142 -22.37 -7.86 -9.45
CA ALA A 142 -23.80 -7.62 -9.65
C ALA A 142 -24.69 -8.57 -8.83
N ASP A 143 -24.15 -9.71 -8.40
CA ASP A 143 -24.82 -10.72 -7.60
C ASP A 143 -24.24 -10.81 -6.19
N LEU A 144 -25.09 -10.74 -5.19
CA LEU A 144 -24.74 -10.88 -3.76
C LEU A 144 -24.45 -12.34 -3.33
N SER A 145 -24.48 -13.28 -4.26
CA SER A 145 -24.35 -14.73 -3.97
C SER A 145 -22.94 -15.20 -3.61
N GLY A 146 -21.91 -14.35 -3.81
CA GLY A 146 -20.50 -14.67 -3.57
C GLY A 146 -19.93 -14.15 -2.24
N VAL A 147 -20.75 -13.76 -1.28
CA VAL A 147 -20.28 -13.18 -0.01
C VAL A 147 -19.58 -14.24 0.85
N ASP A 148 -18.37 -13.95 1.28
CA ASP A 148 -17.68 -14.74 2.31
C ASP A 148 -18.24 -14.40 3.70
N TRP A 149 -19.14 -15.26 4.17
CA TRP A 149 -19.80 -15.13 5.47
C TRP A 149 -18.85 -15.21 6.65
N ILE A 150 -17.70 -15.89 6.49
CA ILE A 150 -16.67 -16.01 7.53
C ILE A 150 -15.98 -14.66 7.70
N SER A 151 -15.51 -14.05 6.61
CA SER A 151 -14.91 -12.73 6.61
C SER A 151 -15.89 -11.69 7.16
N MET A 152 -17.17 -11.76 6.79
CA MET A 152 -18.19 -10.87 7.31
C MET A 152 -18.41 -11.05 8.83
N GLY A 153 -18.40 -12.27 9.32
CA GLY A 153 -18.50 -12.57 10.74
C GLY A 153 -17.32 -12.02 11.54
N ILE A 154 -16.10 -12.28 11.09
CA ILE A 154 -14.86 -11.78 11.72
C ILE A 154 -14.87 -10.25 11.75
N PHE A 155 -15.21 -9.60 10.64
CA PHE A 155 -15.28 -8.15 10.53
C PHE A 155 -16.30 -7.54 11.50
N THR A 156 -17.50 -8.11 11.56
CA THR A 156 -18.57 -7.64 12.46
C THR A 156 -18.15 -7.77 13.93
N VAL A 157 -17.60 -8.92 14.31
CA VAL A 157 -17.12 -9.16 15.68
C VAL A 157 -15.97 -8.20 16.02
N ALA A 158 -15.02 -7.99 15.11
CA ALA A 158 -13.90 -7.08 15.31
C ALA A 158 -14.39 -5.63 15.54
N ILE A 159 -15.35 -5.15 14.75
CA ILE A 159 -15.93 -3.80 14.95
C ILE A 159 -16.67 -3.70 16.28
N LEU A 160 -17.47 -4.69 16.65
CA LEU A 160 -18.19 -4.68 17.93
C LEU A 160 -17.24 -4.62 19.12
N ILE A 161 -16.14 -5.39 19.06
CA ILE A 161 -15.11 -5.37 20.10
C ILE A 161 -14.44 -3.99 20.16
N LEU A 162 -14.03 -3.43 19.01
CA LEU A 162 -13.41 -2.10 18.94
C LEU A 162 -14.33 -1.01 19.48
N ARG A 163 -15.63 -1.10 19.21
CA ARG A 163 -16.61 -0.11 19.63
C ARG A 163 -16.98 -0.24 21.13
N ARG A 164 -17.00 -1.45 21.65
CA ARG A 164 -17.44 -1.74 23.03
C ARG A 164 -16.32 -1.62 24.05
N TRP A 165 -15.13 -2.05 23.69
CA TRP A 165 -13.94 -2.04 24.55
C TRP A 165 -12.84 -1.20 23.92
N LYS A 166 -12.15 -0.40 24.73
CA LYS A 166 -10.98 0.40 24.28
C LYS A 166 -9.74 -0.49 24.13
N VAL A 167 -9.82 -1.54 23.33
CA VAL A 167 -8.72 -2.48 23.08
C VAL A 167 -7.82 -1.90 21.99
N ASN A 168 -6.53 -2.15 22.08
CA ASN A 168 -5.59 -1.76 21.04
C ASN A 168 -5.92 -2.52 19.72
N PRO A 169 -6.12 -1.80 18.59
CA PRO A 169 -6.44 -2.41 17.30
C PRO A 169 -5.48 -3.52 16.87
N ILE A 170 -4.20 -3.44 17.25
CA ILE A 170 -3.18 -4.44 16.90
C ILE A 170 -3.56 -5.83 17.42
N TRP A 171 -4.05 -5.94 18.66
CA TRP A 171 -4.48 -7.21 19.23
C TRP A 171 -5.72 -7.79 18.55
N ILE A 172 -6.62 -6.91 18.09
CA ILE A 172 -7.81 -7.33 17.33
C ILE A 172 -7.41 -7.83 15.95
N MET A 173 -6.46 -7.16 15.28
CA MET A 173 -5.92 -7.61 14.00
C MET A 173 -5.25 -8.98 14.13
N ALA A 174 -4.40 -9.16 15.15
CA ALA A 174 -3.74 -10.45 15.42
C ALA A 174 -4.77 -11.55 15.72
N GLY A 175 -5.77 -11.25 16.54
CA GLY A 175 -6.85 -12.18 16.88
C GLY A 175 -7.73 -12.54 15.68
N ALA A 176 -8.09 -11.57 14.85
CA ALA A 176 -8.85 -11.78 13.63
C ALA A 176 -8.07 -12.62 12.61
N GLY A 177 -6.76 -12.36 12.47
CA GLY A 177 -5.88 -13.18 11.63
C GLY A 177 -5.80 -14.63 12.10
N ALA A 178 -5.58 -14.85 13.40
CA ALA A 178 -5.57 -16.20 13.97
C ALA A 178 -6.92 -16.92 13.80
N ALA A 179 -8.03 -16.24 14.06
CA ALA A 179 -9.36 -16.79 13.86
C ALA A 179 -9.63 -17.13 12.37
N GLY A 180 -9.20 -16.28 11.46
CA GLY A 180 -9.29 -16.53 10.02
C GLY A 180 -8.55 -17.80 9.63
N VAL A 181 -7.27 -17.92 10.02
CA VAL A 181 -6.47 -19.12 9.74
C VAL A 181 -7.16 -20.40 10.27
N LEU A 182 -7.63 -20.39 11.51
CA LEU A 182 -8.29 -21.56 12.11
C LEU A 182 -9.59 -21.93 11.38
N LEU A 183 -10.43 -20.93 11.03
CA LEU A 183 -11.71 -21.17 10.37
C LEU A 183 -11.53 -21.66 8.94
N TYR A 184 -10.60 -21.08 8.18
CA TYR A 184 -10.33 -21.52 6.81
C TYR A 184 -9.62 -22.87 6.75
N LEU A 185 -8.68 -23.17 7.64
CA LEU A 185 -8.06 -24.51 7.73
C LEU A 185 -9.08 -25.58 8.10
N SER A 186 -10.00 -25.29 9.02
CA SER A 186 -11.09 -26.20 9.39
C SER A 186 -11.98 -26.53 8.19
N LEU A 187 -12.28 -25.54 7.33
CA LEU A 187 -13.08 -25.75 6.12
C LEU A 187 -12.35 -26.57 5.05
N ILE A 188 -11.04 -26.34 4.87
CA ILE A 188 -10.23 -27.13 3.93
C ILE A 188 -10.22 -28.59 4.35
N HIS A 189 -10.08 -28.90 5.64
CA HIS A 189 -10.13 -30.28 6.15
C HIS A 189 -11.50 -30.95 5.97
N ILE A 190 -12.59 -30.19 5.98
CA ILE A 190 -13.93 -30.71 5.77
C ILE A 190 -14.23 -30.96 4.28
N SER A 191 -13.62 -30.20 3.37
CA SER A 191 -13.86 -30.32 1.93
C SER A 191 -12.98 -31.36 1.21
N GLU A 192 -11.87 -31.81 1.82
CA GLU A 192 -10.94 -32.79 1.21
C GLU A 192 -11.30 -34.29 1.34
N PRO A 193 -12.14 -34.78 2.26
CA PRO A 193 -12.41 -36.23 2.34
C PRO A 193 -13.12 -36.79 1.12
N THR A 194 -13.65 -35.98 0.22
CA THR A 194 -14.41 -36.44 -0.95
C THR A 194 -13.57 -36.70 -2.20
N ARG A 195 -12.31 -36.27 -2.28
CA ARG A 195 -11.46 -36.48 -3.45
C ARG A 195 -10.63 -37.77 -3.40
N LEU A 196 -10.43 -38.38 -2.23
CA LEU A 196 -9.66 -39.61 -2.07
C LEU A 196 -10.49 -40.90 -2.21
N GLN A 197 -11.80 -40.83 -2.46
CA GLN A 197 -12.67 -42.00 -2.65
C GLN A 197 -13.00 -42.28 -4.14
N LEU A 198 -12.36 -41.61 -5.08
CA LEU A 198 -12.59 -41.78 -6.53
C LEU A 198 -11.31 -42.18 -7.30
N ILE A 199 -10.41 -42.96 -6.67
CA ILE A 199 -9.35 -43.69 -7.37
C ILE A 199 -9.46 -45.18 -7.05
#